data_a9e39c8ffe80f7fe45d44dc59c4f7e8d
#
_entry.id   a9e39c8ffe80f7fe45d44dc59c4f7e8d
#
_cell.length_a   1.000
_cell.length_b   1.000
_cell.length_c   1.000
_cell.angle_alpha   90.00
_cell.angle_beta   90.00
_cell.angle_gamma   90.00
#
_symmetry.space_group_name_H-M   'P 1'
#
loop_
_entity.id
_entity.type
_entity.pdbx_description
1 polymer ?
#
loop_
_entity_poly.entity_id
_entity_poly.type
_entity_poly.pdbx_seq_one_letter_code
_entity_poly.pdbx_strand_id
1 'polypeptide(L)'
;MREQVIVGAGLSGMVAAINLAREGYSVTVRERRDRVGGLTDIIGLEGRVINIGDGTPINLERMSAYTGIDISPVAVPLERCMNHLYGRTYEVEFYEGVPAYLVERGPRPTSIDVYLYELARMEGVEFSFSDTVTDFVSLPPDSIIATGLFGEAWKPLGVPHLAVYGYLAMGETDEADPKVVIYFDEYTRDYAFYSQVNSARGACLFSRGKPLDVDVKDRFRKQLAENDGIEFDQWDAVSMGALPVETWRNPRLFAKNYILAGTLSGTMDPFLLFGVHGALVSGKIAAMAVSDHQAALEEFNRVNKYYRQGYLFAWAYQKMPLWFLQHVTWFGIRNYPWLAPLMKERVFKMLPGFARI
;
A
#
# COMPACT_ATOMS: atom_id res chain seq x y z
N MET A 1 -1.26 20.09 -27.48
CA MET A 1 -1.06 19.58 -26.10
C MET A 1 -0.46 18.19 -26.23
N ARG A 2 0.50 17.81 -25.41
CA ARG A 2 1.06 16.44 -25.45
C ARG A 2 0.07 15.51 -24.77
N GLU A 3 -0.30 14.42 -25.43
CA GLU A 3 -1.23 13.43 -24.89
C GLU A 3 -0.48 12.42 -24.03
N GLN A 4 -1.08 12.02 -22.91
CA GLN A 4 -0.54 11.00 -22.02
C GLN A 4 -1.63 10.02 -21.58
N VAL A 5 -1.32 8.73 -21.68
CA VAL A 5 -2.21 7.64 -21.25
C VAL A 5 -1.69 7.03 -19.96
N ILE A 6 -2.60 6.85 -19.01
CA ILE A 6 -2.34 6.17 -17.73
C ILE A 6 -3.33 5.02 -17.60
N VAL A 7 -2.86 3.85 -17.22
CA VAL A 7 -3.70 2.66 -16.98
C VAL A 7 -3.80 2.39 -15.49
N GLY A 8 -4.99 2.60 -14.95
CA GLY A 8 -5.35 2.41 -13.54
C GLY A 8 -5.53 3.73 -12.78
N ALA A 9 -6.73 3.95 -12.25
CA ALA A 9 -7.11 5.08 -11.41
C ALA A 9 -6.88 4.81 -9.90
N GLY A 10 -5.82 4.07 -9.56
CA GLY A 10 -5.34 3.94 -8.19
C GLY A 10 -4.50 5.13 -7.77
N LEU A 11 -4.03 5.16 -6.50
CA LEU A 11 -3.30 6.29 -5.93
C LEU A 11 -2.12 6.75 -6.81
N SER A 12 -1.30 5.81 -7.29
CA SER A 12 -0.13 6.14 -8.12
C SER A 12 -0.51 6.71 -9.49
N GLY A 13 -1.56 6.16 -10.11
CA GLY A 13 -2.07 6.68 -11.39
C GLY A 13 -2.62 8.08 -11.27
N MET A 14 -3.39 8.35 -10.22
CA MET A 14 -3.96 9.68 -9.97
C MET A 14 -2.90 10.72 -9.63
N VAL A 15 -1.89 10.38 -8.80
CA VAL A 15 -0.77 11.30 -8.53
C VAL A 15 0.02 11.60 -9.80
N ALA A 16 0.27 10.61 -10.66
CA ALA A 16 0.91 10.84 -11.94
C ALA A 16 0.06 11.75 -12.84
N ALA A 17 -1.25 11.49 -12.91
CA ALA A 17 -2.17 12.27 -13.72
C ALA A 17 -2.23 13.75 -13.30
N ILE A 18 -2.36 14.02 -12.01
CA ILE A 18 -2.38 15.38 -11.45
C ILE A 18 -1.10 16.12 -11.81
N ASN A 19 0.07 15.50 -11.62
CA ASN A 19 1.34 16.15 -11.91
C ASN A 19 1.51 16.44 -13.40
N LEU A 20 1.16 15.51 -14.28
CA LEU A 20 1.25 15.71 -15.72
C LEU A 20 0.26 16.77 -16.25
N ALA A 21 -0.97 16.79 -15.72
CA ALA A 21 -1.93 17.82 -16.08
C ALA A 21 -1.42 19.22 -15.69
N ARG A 22 -0.82 19.37 -14.52
CA ARG A 22 -0.15 20.63 -14.08
C ARG A 22 1.03 21.02 -14.95
N GLU A 23 1.70 20.06 -15.57
CA GLU A 23 2.77 20.28 -16.55
C GLU A 23 2.25 20.55 -17.99
N GLY A 24 0.92 20.62 -18.17
CA GLY A 24 0.26 20.97 -19.44
C GLY A 24 0.05 19.80 -20.39
N TYR A 25 0.09 18.57 -19.91
CA TYR A 25 -0.30 17.40 -20.71
C TYR A 25 -1.82 17.24 -20.76
N SER A 26 -2.34 16.71 -21.87
CA SER A 26 -3.71 16.17 -21.95
C SER A 26 -3.67 14.72 -21.44
N VAL A 27 -4.22 14.49 -20.28
CA VAL A 27 -4.09 13.20 -19.60
C VAL A 27 -5.40 12.43 -19.64
N THR A 28 -5.34 11.19 -20.12
CA THR A 28 -6.45 10.23 -20.05
C THR A 28 -6.09 9.06 -19.17
N VAL A 29 -6.88 8.86 -18.10
CA VAL A 29 -6.77 7.70 -17.20
C VAL A 29 -7.80 6.66 -17.60
N ARG A 30 -7.33 5.46 -17.97
CA ARG A 30 -8.17 4.30 -18.29
C ARG A 30 -8.32 3.42 -17.07
N GLU A 31 -9.55 3.26 -16.60
CA GLU A 31 -9.88 2.48 -15.40
C GLU A 31 -10.87 1.37 -15.74
N ARG A 32 -10.53 0.14 -15.35
CA ARG A 32 -11.36 -1.03 -15.67
C ARG A 32 -12.69 -1.06 -14.92
N ARG A 33 -12.76 -0.40 -13.79
CA ARG A 33 -13.99 -0.28 -13.00
C ARG A 33 -14.84 0.88 -13.48
N ASP A 34 -16.07 0.89 -13.02
CA ASP A 34 -17.02 1.98 -13.26
C ASP A 34 -16.79 3.21 -12.36
N ARG A 35 -15.82 3.11 -11.43
CA ARG A 35 -15.48 4.14 -10.43
C ARG A 35 -14.06 4.00 -9.89
N VAL A 36 -13.61 4.99 -9.14
CA VAL A 36 -12.38 4.92 -8.34
C VAL A 36 -12.62 4.16 -7.02
N GLY A 37 -11.55 3.80 -6.32
CA GLY A 37 -11.63 3.10 -5.03
C GLY A 37 -12.06 1.64 -5.12
N GLY A 38 -11.99 1.02 -6.30
CA GLY A 38 -12.38 -0.37 -6.53
C GLY A 38 -11.40 -1.41 -5.97
N LEU A 39 -10.69 -1.13 -4.88
CA LEU A 39 -9.74 -2.06 -4.27
C LEU A 39 -10.42 -3.39 -3.86
N THR A 40 -11.63 -3.32 -3.38
CA THR A 40 -12.40 -4.47 -2.89
C THR A 40 -12.92 -5.39 -3.98
N ASP A 41 -13.18 -4.86 -5.16
CA ASP A 41 -13.58 -5.66 -6.31
C ASP A 41 -12.43 -6.55 -6.84
N ILE A 42 -11.20 -6.23 -6.45
CA ILE A 42 -9.99 -7.00 -6.83
C ILE A 42 -9.98 -8.40 -6.23
N ILE A 43 -10.54 -8.52 -5.05
CA ILE A 43 -10.39 -9.68 -4.18
C ILE A 43 -11.58 -10.64 -4.26
N GLY A 44 -12.40 -10.52 -5.31
CA GLY A 44 -13.56 -11.39 -5.50
C GLY A 44 -14.81 -10.97 -4.70
N LEU A 45 -14.82 -9.76 -4.18
CA LEU A 45 -15.95 -9.19 -3.44
C LEU A 45 -16.80 -8.30 -4.35
N GLU A 46 -17.06 -8.78 -5.55
CA GLU A 46 -17.85 -8.06 -6.54
C GLU A 46 -19.22 -7.62 -5.97
N GLY A 47 -19.55 -6.36 -6.21
CA GLY A 47 -20.80 -5.77 -5.76
C GLY A 47 -20.83 -5.26 -4.31
N ARG A 48 -19.77 -5.41 -3.53
CA ARG A 48 -19.66 -4.78 -2.21
C ARG A 48 -18.94 -3.45 -2.32
N VAL A 49 -19.61 -2.39 -1.92
CA VAL A 49 -18.98 -1.08 -1.68
C VAL A 49 -18.38 -1.11 -0.29
N ILE A 50 -17.08 -1.39 -0.20
CA ILE A 50 -16.41 -1.59 1.08
C ILE A 50 -15.20 -0.68 1.16
N ASN A 51 -15.08 -0.02 2.30
CA ASN A 51 -13.92 0.80 2.62
C ASN A 51 -13.09 0.12 3.70
N ILE A 52 -11.79 0.29 3.59
CA ILE A 52 -10.83 -0.20 4.59
C ILE A 52 -9.92 0.92 5.03
N GLY A 53 -9.43 0.86 6.26
CA GLY A 53 -8.34 1.68 6.73
C GLY A 53 -7.00 1.10 6.26
N ASP A 54 -6.14 1.96 5.74
CA ASP A 54 -4.76 1.62 5.35
C ASP A 54 -3.80 2.44 6.21
N GLY A 55 -3.02 1.76 7.06
CA GLY A 55 -2.02 2.39 7.91
C GLY A 55 -0.77 2.75 7.11
N THR A 56 -0.25 3.94 7.31
CA THR A 56 0.96 4.36 6.62
C THR A 56 1.85 5.26 7.50
N PRO A 57 3.13 4.92 7.64
CA PRO A 57 4.11 5.83 8.22
C PRO A 57 4.45 6.88 7.17
N ILE A 58 4.00 8.11 7.37
CA ILE A 58 4.15 9.20 6.40
C ILE A 58 4.45 10.51 7.15
N ASN A 59 5.36 11.31 6.63
CA ASN A 59 5.45 12.71 6.99
C ASN A 59 4.66 13.53 5.96
N LEU A 60 3.53 14.09 6.35
CA LEU A 60 2.59 14.77 5.44
C LEU A 60 3.21 16.00 4.77
N GLU A 61 3.96 16.81 5.52
CA GLU A 61 4.61 18.01 4.99
C GLU A 61 5.61 17.66 3.88
N ARG A 62 6.49 16.67 4.13
CA ARG A 62 7.45 16.21 3.13
C ARG A 62 6.77 15.58 1.94
N MET A 63 5.70 14.79 2.19
CA MET A 63 4.95 14.16 1.11
C MET A 63 4.30 15.21 0.21
N SER A 64 3.67 16.22 0.81
CA SER A 64 3.07 17.34 0.07
C SER A 64 4.13 18.11 -0.73
N ALA A 65 5.26 18.45 -0.11
CA ALA A 65 6.36 19.13 -0.80
C ALA A 65 6.92 18.30 -1.96
N TYR A 66 7.01 16.97 -1.81
CA TYR A 66 7.56 16.08 -2.82
C TYR A 66 6.59 15.84 -3.98
N THR A 67 5.33 15.52 -3.68
CA THR A 67 4.33 15.17 -4.69
C THR A 67 3.60 16.37 -5.28
N GLY A 68 3.64 17.52 -4.61
CA GLY A 68 2.81 18.68 -4.93
C GLY A 68 1.34 18.48 -4.56
N ILE A 69 1.02 17.46 -3.74
CA ILE A 69 -0.36 17.12 -3.36
C ILE A 69 -0.45 17.03 -1.84
N ASP A 70 -1.30 17.85 -1.25
CA ASP A 70 -1.61 17.76 0.17
C ASP A 70 -2.70 16.72 0.42
N ILE A 71 -2.38 15.67 1.17
CA ILE A 71 -3.32 14.62 1.57
C ILE A 71 -3.78 14.76 3.03
N SER A 72 -3.38 15.81 3.72
CA SER A 72 -3.78 16.04 5.11
C SER A 72 -5.29 16.05 5.35
N PRO A 73 -6.16 16.50 4.39
CA PRO A 73 -7.60 16.44 4.59
C PRO A 73 -8.19 15.04 4.75
N VAL A 74 -7.48 14.00 4.30
CA VAL A 74 -7.94 12.60 4.32
C VAL A 74 -7.02 11.65 5.10
N ALA A 75 -6.00 12.20 5.76
CA ALA A 75 -5.05 11.45 6.58
C ALA A 75 -5.38 11.65 8.06
N VAL A 76 -5.83 10.60 8.74
CA VAL A 76 -6.20 10.63 10.16
C VAL A 76 -5.00 10.22 11.00
N PRO A 77 -4.53 11.05 11.95
CA PRO A 77 -3.39 10.70 12.81
C PRO A 77 -3.66 9.42 13.60
N LEU A 78 -2.66 8.56 13.68
CA LEU A 78 -2.66 7.39 14.53
C LEU A 78 -1.69 7.64 15.69
N GLU A 79 -2.22 7.77 16.90
CA GLU A 79 -1.41 8.05 18.09
C GLU A 79 -0.75 6.79 18.65
N ARG A 80 -1.42 5.66 18.51
CA ARG A 80 -0.97 4.38 19.08
C ARG A 80 -1.44 3.19 18.25
N CYS A 81 -0.68 2.11 18.37
CA CYS A 81 -0.97 0.83 17.74
C CYS A 81 -0.81 -0.29 18.77
N MET A 82 -1.81 -1.16 18.88
CA MET A 82 -1.73 -2.35 19.71
C MET A 82 -1.02 -3.48 18.95
N ASN A 83 -0.11 -4.16 19.61
CA ASN A 83 0.63 -5.28 19.02
C ASN A 83 0.51 -6.53 19.90
N HIS A 84 -0.08 -7.57 19.36
CA HIS A 84 -0.11 -8.89 19.98
C HIS A 84 1.00 -9.76 19.44
N LEU A 85 1.93 -10.16 20.28
CA LEU A 85 3.15 -10.85 19.91
C LEU A 85 3.27 -12.16 20.67
N TYR A 86 2.95 -13.28 20.03
CA TYR A 86 3.15 -14.61 20.61
C TYR A 86 2.62 -14.69 22.04
N GLY A 87 1.36 -14.30 22.24
CA GLY A 87 0.68 -14.30 23.54
C GLY A 87 1.04 -13.16 24.49
N ARG A 88 1.74 -12.12 24.03
CA ARG A 88 2.01 -10.89 24.79
C ARG A 88 1.48 -9.68 24.06
N THR A 89 1.01 -8.69 24.81
CA THR A 89 0.45 -7.45 24.30
C THR A 89 1.37 -6.28 24.60
N TYR A 90 1.60 -5.44 23.60
CA TYR A 90 2.39 -4.21 23.71
C TYR A 90 1.71 -3.08 22.96
N GLU A 91 1.66 -1.91 23.59
CA GLU A 91 1.24 -0.67 22.93
C GLU A 91 2.47 0.07 22.40
N VAL A 92 2.38 0.54 21.16
CA VAL A 92 3.40 1.37 20.53
C VAL A 92 2.77 2.74 20.29
N GLU A 93 3.35 3.77 20.87
CA GLU A 93 2.94 5.16 20.69
C GLU A 93 3.70 5.77 19.50
N PHE A 94 2.98 6.51 18.69
CA PHE A 94 3.54 7.35 17.64
C PHE A 94 3.66 8.79 18.13
N TYR A 95 4.61 9.53 17.60
CA TYR A 95 4.90 10.90 18.01
C TYR A 95 5.44 11.70 16.83
N GLU A 96 5.55 13.01 16.98
CA GLU A 96 5.94 13.94 15.90
C GLU A 96 7.18 13.50 15.09
N GLY A 97 8.17 12.88 15.75
CA GLY A 97 9.36 12.36 15.06
C GLY A 97 9.16 11.05 14.30
N VAL A 98 8.03 10.36 14.52
CA VAL A 98 7.67 9.07 13.91
C VAL A 98 6.15 9.06 13.71
N PRO A 99 5.62 9.92 12.84
CA PRO A 99 4.18 10.00 12.63
C PRO A 99 3.67 8.79 11.85
N ALA A 100 2.48 8.35 12.21
CA ALA A 100 1.71 7.38 11.45
C ALA A 100 0.30 7.92 11.22
N TYR A 101 -0.28 7.56 10.11
CA TYR A 101 -1.61 7.96 9.73
C TYR A 101 -2.41 6.77 9.22
N LEU A 102 -3.71 6.86 9.36
CA LEU A 102 -4.65 6.02 8.65
C LEU A 102 -5.29 6.83 7.53
N VAL A 103 -5.41 6.20 6.38
CA VAL A 103 -6.21 6.70 5.26
C VAL A 103 -7.31 5.70 4.96
N GLU A 104 -8.49 6.21 4.67
CA GLU A 104 -9.56 5.36 4.18
C GLU A 104 -9.36 5.08 2.70
N ARG A 105 -9.49 3.82 2.30
CA ARG A 105 -9.45 3.37 0.91
C ARG A 105 -10.85 2.90 0.51
N GLY A 106 -11.26 3.22 -0.71
CA GLY A 106 -12.56 2.81 -1.22
C GLY A 106 -13.32 3.94 -1.91
N PRO A 107 -14.60 3.70 -2.29
CA PRO A 107 -15.37 4.66 -3.09
C PRO A 107 -16.09 5.75 -2.28
N ARG A 108 -15.96 5.81 -0.95
CA ARG A 108 -16.62 6.87 -0.17
C ARG A 108 -15.91 8.22 -0.30
N PRO A 109 -16.63 9.35 -0.13
CA PRO A 109 -16.05 10.70 -0.22
C PRO A 109 -14.93 10.98 0.78
N THR A 110 -14.89 10.24 1.90
CA THR A 110 -13.87 10.35 2.94
C THR A 110 -12.56 9.63 2.58
N SER A 111 -12.55 8.85 1.49
CA SER A 111 -11.39 8.08 1.07
C SER A 111 -10.36 8.92 0.33
N ILE A 112 -9.10 8.54 0.46
CA ILE A 112 -8.01 9.13 -0.32
C ILE A 112 -8.18 8.85 -1.83
N ASP A 113 -8.86 7.75 -2.21
CA ASP A 113 -9.12 7.42 -3.60
C ASP A 113 -10.03 8.48 -4.25
N VAL A 114 -11.15 8.81 -3.60
CA VAL A 114 -12.08 9.84 -4.11
C VAL A 114 -11.45 11.22 -4.02
N TYR A 115 -10.73 11.53 -2.95
CA TYR A 115 -10.06 12.81 -2.80
C TYR A 115 -9.06 13.08 -3.95
N LEU A 116 -8.21 12.12 -4.29
CA LEU A 116 -7.28 12.27 -5.41
C LEU A 116 -7.99 12.32 -6.77
N TYR A 117 -9.09 11.59 -6.92
CA TYR A 117 -9.91 11.65 -8.13
C TYR A 117 -10.49 13.05 -8.36
N GLU A 118 -11.06 13.66 -7.33
CA GLU A 118 -11.61 15.01 -7.44
C GLU A 118 -10.51 16.04 -7.74
N LEU A 119 -9.34 15.94 -7.12
CA LEU A 119 -8.19 16.77 -7.46
C LEU A 119 -7.78 16.60 -8.93
N ALA A 120 -7.69 15.35 -9.42
CA ALA A 120 -7.33 15.09 -10.81
C ALA A 120 -8.36 15.68 -11.78
N ARG A 121 -9.65 15.58 -11.47
CA ARG A 121 -10.72 16.23 -12.27
C ARG A 121 -10.60 17.75 -12.29
N MET A 122 -10.28 18.35 -11.17
CA MET A 122 -10.07 19.82 -11.09
C MET A 122 -8.89 20.28 -11.96
N GLU A 123 -7.87 19.43 -12.14
CA GLU A 123 -6.74 19.68 -13.04
C GLU A 123 -7.04 19.36 -14.52
N GLY A 124 -8.27 18.92 -14.83
CA GLY A 124 -8.70 18.64 -16.20
C GLY A 124 -8.33 17.23 -16.71
N VAL A 125 -8.02 16.30 -15.82
CA VAL A 125 -7.77 14.91 -16.20
C VAL A 125 -9.06 14.22 -16.67
N GLU A 126 -8.99 13.55 -17.81
CA GLU A 126 -10.08 12.76 -18.35
C GLU A 126 -10.03 11.31 -17.84
N PHE A 127 -11.19 10.73 -17.52
CA PHE A 127 -11.30 9.35 -17.07
C PHE A 127 -12.18 8.54 -18.01
N SER A 128 -11.64 7.39 -18.47
CA SER A 128 -12.38 6.36 -19.19
C SER A 128 -12.64 5.20 -18.24
N PHE A 129 -13.80 5.15 -17.63
CA PHE A 129 -14.23 4.07 -16.75
C PHE A 129 -14.78 2.89 -17.53
N SER A 130 -14.84 1.70 -16.89
CA SER A 130 -15.22 0.42 -17.52
C SER A 130 -14.35 0.10 -18.75
N ASP A 131 -13.11 0.59 -18.73
CA ASP A 131 -12.16 0.51 -19.84
C ASP A 131 -10.99 -0.41 -19.46
N THR A 132 -11.16 -1.69 -19.69
CA THR A 132 -10.16 -2.71 -19.37
C THR A 132 -9.09 -2.80 -20.45
N VAL A 133 -7.85 -2.48 -20.10
CA VAL A 133 -6.70 -2.68 -20.98
C VAL A 133 -6.24 -4.13 -20.89
N THR A 134 -6.53 -4.93 -21.91
CA THR A 134 -6.07 -6.32 -22.03
C THR A 134 -4.86 -6.46 -22.96
N ASP A 135 -4.75 -5.58 -23.94
CA ASP A 135 -3.65 -5.52 -24.89
C ASP A 135 -2.75 -4.31 -24.61
N PHE A 136 -1.64 -4.55 -23.90
CA PHE A 136 -0.66 -3.51 -23.65
C PHE A 136 0.11 -3.07 -24.90
N VAL A 137 0.19 -3.91 -25.94
CA VAL A 137 0.93 -3.58 -27.18
C VAL A 137 0.27 -2.43 -27.94
N SER A 138 -1.03 -2.25 -27.79
CA SER A 138 -1.78 -1.16 -28.41
C SER A 138 -1.60 0.20 -27.73
N LEU A 139 -1.00 0.25 -26.53
CA LEU A 139 -0.77 1.51 -25.82
C LEU A 139 0.39 2.31 -26.45
N PRO A 140 0.30 3.64 -26.45
CA PRO A 140 1.43 4.49 -26.82
C PRO A 140 2.68 4.17 -25.98
N PRO A 141 3.89 4.32 -26.55
CA PRO A 141 5.11 4.31 -25.76
C PRO A 141 5.03 5.32 -24.62
N ASP A 142 5.73 5.04 -23.52
CA ASP A 142 5.76 5.86 -22.31
C ASP A 142 4.40 6.00 -21.60
N SER A 143 3.39 5.18 -21.97
CA SER A 143 2.18 5.06 -21.15
C SER A 143 2.54 4.61 -19.73
N ILE A 144 1.87 5.21 -18.73
CA ILE A 144 2.08 4.84 -17.32
C ILE A 144 1.17 3.68 -16.96
N ILE A 145 1.74 2.60 -16.46
CA ILE A 145 0.99 1.43 -15.99
C ILE A 145 0.97 1.43 -14.46
N ALA A 146 -0.21 1.69 -13.91
CA ALA A 146 -0.48 1.88 -12.48
C ALA A 146 -1.55 0.91 -11.95
N THR A 147 -1.55 -0.34 -12.43
CA THR A 147 -2.59 -1.34 -12.16
C THR A 147 -2.51 -1.99 -10.77
N GLY A 148 -1.56 -1.57 -9.94
CA GLY A 148 -1.45 -2.01 -8.54
C GLY A 148 -1.21 -3.51 -8.39
N LEU A 149 -2.02 -4.16 -7.55
CA LEU A 149 -1.91 -5.58 -7.18
C LEU A 149 -2.55 -6.54 -8.20
N PHE A 150 -2.94 -6.06 -9.39
CA PHE A 150 -3.56 -6.91 -10.39
C PHE A 150 -2.55 -7.71 -11.20
N GLY A 151 -2.63 -9.04 -11.10
CA GLY A 151 -1.72 -9.96 -11.77
C GLY A 151 -1.74 -9.90 -13.31
N GLU A 152 -2.79 -9.32 -13.89
CA GLU A 152 -2.99 -9.27 -15.35
C GLU A 152 -1.93 -8.46 -16.09
N ALA A 153 -1.38 -7.41 -15.47
CA ALA A 153 -0.32 -6.60 -16.07
C ALA A 153 1.09 -7.20 -15.89
N TRP A 154 1.29 -8.02 -14.86
CA TRP A 154 2.63 -8.47 -14.47
C TRP A 154 3.26 -9.40 -15.51
N LYS A 155 2.52 -10.41 -15.96
CA LYS A 155 3.00 -11.38 -16.96
C LYS A 155 3.29 -10.74 -18.31
N PRO A 156 2.35 -9.99 -18.94
CA PRO A 156 2.61 -9.32 -20.21
C PRO A 156 3.79 -8.37 -20.19
N LEU A 157 4.03 -7.71 -19.06
CA LEU A 157 5.14 -6.78 -18.89
C LEU A 157 6.45 -7.48 -18.49
N GLY A 158 6.44 -8.77 -18.21
CA GLY A 158 7.61 -9.50 -17.75
C GLY A 158 8.07 -9.08 -16.35
N VAL A 159 7.16 -8.64 -15.51
CA VAL A 159 7.45 -8.26 -14.12
C VAL A 159 7.32 -9.49 -13.23
N PRO A 160 8.41 -9.93 -12.57
CA PRO A 160 8.34 -11.04 -11.62
C PRO A 160 7.39 -10.74 -10.47
N HIS A 161 6.64 -11.73 -10.05
CA HIS A 161 5.62 -11.56 -9.01
C HIS A 161 5.36 -12.82 -8.21
N LEU A 162 4.80 -12.64 -7.04
CA LEU A 162 4.34 -13.68 -6.13
C LEU A 162 2.88 -13.40 -5.76
N ALA A 163 2.03 -14.40 -5.85
CA ALA A 163 0.64 -14.28 -5.40
C ALA A 163 0.56 -14.18 -3.87
N VAL A 164 -0.34 -13.34 -3.38
CA VAL A 164 -0.67 -13.22 -1.96
C VAL A 164 -2.08 -13.74 -1.76
N TYR A 165 -2.23 -14.65 -0.82
CA TYR A 165 -3.50 -15.25 -0.44
C TYR A 165 -3.87 -14.83 0.97
N GLY A 166 -5.14 -14.89 1.32
CA GLY A 166 -5.56 -14.60 2.68
C GLY A 166 -7.05 -14.61 2.90
N TYR A 167 -7.41 -14.01 4.01
CA TYR A 167 -8.78 -13.76 4.39
C TYR A 167 -8.93 -12.29 4.76
N LEU A 168 -10.07 -11.73 4.41
CA LEU A 168 -10.43 -10.34 4.68
C LEU A 168 -11.83 -10.30 5.28
N ALA A 169 -11.96 -9.55 6.37
CA ALA A 169 -13.26 -9.19 6.93
C ALA A 169 -13.39 -7.67 6.93
N MET A 170 -14.57 -7.17 6.61
CA MET A 170 -14.83 -5.74 6.48
C MET A 170 -16.21 -5.40 6.99
N GLY A 171 -16.37 -4.19 7.47
CA GLY A 171 -17.63 -3.68 7.97
C GLY A 171 -17.55 -2.22 8.35
N GLU A 172 -18.62 -1.76 8.96
CA GLU A 172 -18.72 -0.41 9.53
C GLU A 172 -18.76 -0.48 11.05
N THR A 173 -18.44 0.63 11.68
CA THR A 173 -18.49 0.83 13.12
C THR A 173 -18.96 2.23 13.45
N ASP A 174 -19.64 2.38 14.58
CA ASP A 174 -20.02 3.70 15.11
C ASP A 174 -18.86 4.37 15.88
N GLU A 175 -17.79 3.64 16.12
CA GLU A 175 -16.60 4.19 16.78
C GLU A 175 -15.81 5.03 15.78
N ALA A 176 -15.59 6.30 16.10
CA ALA A 176 -14.88 7.24 15.23
C ALA A 176 -13.35 7.18 15.39
N ASP A 177 -12.86 6.70 16.54
CA ASP A 177 -11.44 6.75 16.86
C ASP A 177 -10.60 5.84 15.95
N PRO A 178 -9.49 6.34 15.39
CA PRO A 178 -8.61 5.54 14.58
C PRO A 178 -7.94 4.44 15.42
N LYS A 179 -7.98 3.21 14.93
CA LYS A 179 -7.43 2.06 15.66
C LYS A 179 -6.67 1.13 14.72
N VAL A 180 -5.50 0.69 15.17
CA VAL A 180 -4.74 -0.38 14.52
C VAL A 180 -4.34 -1.41 15.55
N VAL A 181 -4.54 -2.68 15.22
CA VAL A 181 -4.07 -3.82 15.99
C VAL A 181 -3.30 -4.75 15.07
N ILE A 182 -2.08 -5.07 15.42
CA ILE A 182 -1.20 -5.95 14.64
C ILE A 182 -0.98 -7.24 15.42
N TYR A 183 -1.07 -8.37 14.71
CA TYR A 183 -0.86 -9.69 15.28
C TYR A 183 0.36 -10.35 14.67
N PHE A 184 1.29 -10.77 15.53
CA PHE A 184 2.40 -11.66 15.19
C PHE A 184 2.25 -12.94 15.99
N ASP A 185 2.06 -14.06 15.29
CA ASP A 185 1.94 -15.35 15.91
C ASP A 185 2.64 -16.43 15.04
N GLU A 186 2.78 -17.65 15.57
CA GLU A 186 3.43 -18.73 14.86
C GLU A 186 2.70 -19.17 13.57
N TYR A 187 1.39 -18.93 13.49
CA TYR A 187 0.59 -19.24 12.32
C TYR A 187 0.57 -18.10 11.28
N THR A 188 0.98 -16.88 11.64
CA THR A 188 1.04 -15.75 10.72
C THR A 188 2.47 -15.20 10.61
N ARG A 189 3.24 -15.76 9.68
CA ARG A 189 4.59 -15.24 9.40
C ARG A 189 4.59 -14.01 8.50
N ASP A 190 3.49 -13.75 7.84
CA ASP A 190 3.39 -12.66 6.89
C ASP A 190 2.73 -11.44 7.52
N TYR A 191 1.42 -11.44 7.63
CA TYR A 191 0.74 -10.27 8.15
C TYR A 191 -0.68 -10.58 8.63
N ALA A 192 -1.01 -10.09 9.81
CA ALA A 192 -2.37 -10.10 10.34
C ALA A 192 -2.62 -8.80 11.08
N PHE A 193 -3.66 -8.07 10.72
CA PHE A 193 -3.98 -6.80 11.35
C PHE A 193 -5.47 -6.49 11.32
N TYR A 194 -5.86 -5.60 12.21
CA TYR A 194 -7.13 -4.87 12.19
C TYR A 194 -6.85 -3.39 12.04
N SER A 195 -7.70 -2.70 11.28
CA SER A 195 -7.68 -1.24 11.17
C SER A 195 -9.09 -0.67 11.15
N GLN A 196 -9.21 0.55 11.68
CA GLN A 196 -10.47 1.30 11.76
C GLN A 196 -10.19 2.78 11.55
N VAL A 197 -10.93 3.41 10.65
CA VAL A 197 -10.87 4.84 10.35
C VAL A 197 -12.18 5.31 9.73
N ASN A 198 -12.70 6.48 10.10
CA ASN A 198 -13.91 7.09 9.52
C ASN A 198 -15.11 6.11 9.44
N SER A 199 -15.39 5.37 10.47
CA SER A 199 -16.39 4.29 10.49
C SER A 199 -16.10 3.06 9.60
N ALA A 200 -15.08 3.08 8.74
CA ALA A 200 -14.64 1.88 8.03
C ALA A 200 -13.77 1.03 8.95
N ARG A 201 -14.04 -0.28 9.01
CA ARG A 201 -13.20 -1.22 9.73
C ARG A 201 -12.90 -2.46 8.91
N GLY A 202 -11.71 -3.02 9.10
CA GLY A 202 -11.33 -4.23 8.42
C GLY A 202 -10.29 -5.04 9.17
N ALA A 203 -10.32 -6.34 9.00
CA ALA A 203 -9.27 -7.24 9.45
C ALA A 203 -8.77 -8.08 8.30
N CYS A 204 -7.47 -8.27 8.20
CA CYS A 204 -6.88 -9.10 7.17
C CYS A 204 -5.80 -10.01 7.72
N LEU A 205 -5.68 -11.15 7.06
CA LEU A 205 -4.69 -12.17 7.32
C LEU A 205 -4.12 -12.61 5.98
N PHE A 206 -2.83 -12.40 5.77
CA PHE A 206 -2.17 -12.68 4.50
C PHE A 206 -1.04 -13.69 4.61
N SER A 207 -0.84 -14.42 3.52
CA SER A 207 0.29 -15.30 3.30
C SER A 207 0.82 -15.17 1.87
N ARG A 208 2.13 -15.21 1.73
CA ARG A 208 2.82 -15.10 0.44
C ARG A 208 3.04 -16.47 -0.17
N GLY A 209 2.62 -16.64 -1.41
CA GLY A 209 2.88 -17.82 -2.23
C GLY A 209 2.11 -19.07 -1.87
N LYS A 210 1.36 -19.08 -0.77
CA LYS A 210 0.56 -20.26 -0.35
C LYS A 210 -0.80 -19.82 0.18
N PRO A 211 -1.90 -20.48 -0.20
CA PRO A 211 -3.17 -20.33 0.46
C PRO A 211 -3.08 -20.65 1.96
N LEU A 212 -3.87 -19.98 2.76
CA LEU A 212 -4.02 -20.28 4.19
C LEU A 212 -5.16 -21.26 4.41
N ASP A 213 -4.95 -22.17 5.35
CA ASP A 213 -5.99 -23.08 5.79
C ASP A 213 -7.09 -22.31 6.57
N VAL A 214 -8.30 -22.85 6.55
CA VAL A 214 -9.46 -22.27 7.25
C VAL A 214 -9.21 -22.19 8.76
N ASP A 215 -8.54 -23.19 9.33
CA ASP A 215 -8.19 -23.23 10.74
C ASP A 215 -7.33 -22.02 11.18
N VAL A 216 -6.46 -21.52 10.30
CA VAL A 216 -5.63 -20.34 10.56
C VAL A 216 -6.51 -19.09 10.65
N LYS A 217 -7.48 -18.96 9.76
CA LYS A 217 -8.50 -17.88 9.80
C LYS A 217 -9.30 -17.95 11.10
N ASP A 218 -9.78 -19.12 11.49
CA ASP A 218 -10.61 -19.28 12.67
C ASP A 218 -9.81 -19.01 13.97
N ARG A 219 -8.53 -19.34 14.01
CA ARG A 219 -7.63 -18.94 15.10
C ARG A 219 -7.49 -17.42 15.18
N PHE A 220 -7.27 -16.75 14.07
CA PHE A 220 -7.16 -15.29 14.04
C PHE A 220 -8.46 -14.60 14.44
N ARG A 221 -9.58 -15.06 13.90
CA ARG A 221 -10.92 -14.57 14.29
C ARG A 221 -11.15 -14.70 15.80
N LYS A 222 -10.80 -15.85 16.38
CA LYS A 222 -10.92 -16.09 17.82
C LYS A 222 -10.04 -15.13 18.63
N GLN A 223 -8.80 -14.92 18.21
CA GLN A 223 -7.89 -13.98 18.91
C GLN A 223 -8.39 -12.54 18.83
N LEU A 224 -8.92 -12.08 17.71
CA LEU A 224 -9.54 -10.75 17.58
C LEU A 224 -10.69 -10.57 18.57
N ALA A 225 -11.56 -11.56 18.67
CA ALA A 225 -12.70 -11.52 19.58
C ALA A 225 -12.25 -11.54 21.05
N GLU A 226 -11.34 -12.44 21.43
CA GLU A 226 -10.90 -12.64 22.81
C GLU A 226 -10.00 -11.50 23.33
N ASN A 227 -9.11 -10.95 22.51
CA ASN A 227 -8.15 -9.94 22.94
C ASN A 227 -8.68 -8.50 22.83
N ASP A 228 -9.48 -8.24 21.78
CA ASP A 228 -9.85 -6.86 21.41
C ASP A 228 -11.37 -6.64 21.32
N GLY A 229 -12.18 -7.68 21.51
CA GLY A 229 -13.64 -7.60 21.37
C GLY A 229 -14.10 -7.33 19.93
N ILE A 230 -13.29 -7.66 18.94
CA ILE A 230 -13.54 -7.36 17.52
C ILE A 230 -14.13 -8.60 16.85
N GLU A 231 -15.35 -8.45 16.34
CA GLU A 231 -16.04 -9.50 15.62
C GLU A 231 -16.51 -9.03 14.24
N PHE A 232 -16.52 -9.95 13.28
CA PHE A 232 -17.06 -9.76 11.94
C PHE A 232 -17.97 -10.91 11.58
N ASP A 233 -19.10 -10.58 10.95
CA ASP A 233 -20.08 -11.58 10.51
C ASP A 233 -19.57 -12.44 9.36
N GLN A 234 -18.72 -11.85 8.50
CA GLN A 234 -18.24 -12.52 7.30
C GLN A 234 -16.74 -12.33 7.10
N TRP A 235 -16.11 -13.43 6.68
CA TRP A 235 -14.72 -13.50 6.27
C TRP A 235 -14.63 -14.07 4.87
N ASP A 236 -14.04 -13.32 3.96
CA ASP A 236 -13.92 -13.70 2.56
C ASP A 236 -12.50 -14.16 2.25
N ALA A 237 -12.38 -15.30 1.55
CA ALA A 237 -11.10 -15.74 1.03
C ALA A 237 -10.68 -14.84 -0.12
N VAL A 238 -9.45 -14.37 -0.09
CA VAL A 238 -8.92 -13.43 -1.08
C VAL A 238 -7.64 -13.97 -1.71
N SER A 239 -7.53 -13.75 -3.02
CA SER A 239 -6.27 -13.88 -3.72
C SER A 239 -5.92 -12.50 -4.26
N MET A 240 -5.04 -11.81 -3.56
CA MET A 240 -4.56 -10.52 -4.02
C MET A 240 -3.53 -10.73 -5.11
N GLY A 241 -3.50 -9.80 -6.06
CA GLY A 241 -2.53 -9.76 -7.12
C GLY A 241 -1.12 -10.07 -6.65
N ALA A 242 -0.17 -9.60 -7.36
CA ALA A 242 1.20 -10.01 -7.21
C ALA A 242 2.04 -8.92 -6.57
N LEU A 243 2.92 -9.31 -5.68
CA LEU A 243 4.02 -8.48 -5.21
C LEU A 243 5.28 -8.84 -5.99
N PRO A 244 6.12 -7.88 -6.40
CA PRO A 244 7.40 -8.17 -7.02
C PRO A 244 8.39 -8.66 -5.95
N VAL A 245 8.48 -9.97 -5.70
CA VAL A 245 9.09 -10.50 -4.45
C VAL A 245 10.40 -11.25 -4.67
N GLU A 246 10.80 -11.52 -5.90
CA GLU A 246 11.92 -12.46 -6.07
C GLU A 246 13.27 -11.97 -5.57
N THR A 247 13.55 -10.68 -5.62
CA THR A 247 14.81 -10.14 -5.09
C THR A 247 14.75 -8.63 -4.85
N TRP A 248 15.72 -8.08 -4.08
CA TRP A 248 15.96 -6.63 -3.99
C TRP A 248 16.24 -5.94 -5.33
N ARG A 249 16.37 -6.69 -6.43
CA ARG A 249 16.55 -6.19 -7.80
C ARG A 249 15.23 -5.95 -8.54
N ASN A 250 14.10 -6.42 -7.99
CA ASN A 250 12.80 -6.34 -8.66
C ASN A 250 12.20 -4.93 -8.83
N PRO A 251 12.38 -3.98 -7.89
CA PRO A 251 11.88 -2.63 -8.14
C PRO A 251 12.45 -2.05 -9.42
N ARG A 252 11.57 -1.60 -10.30
CA ARG A 252 11.90 -1.05 -11.63
C ARG A 252 10.94 0.04 -12.04
N LEU A 253 11.45 1.09 -12.66
CA LEU A 253 10.64 2.17 -13.20
C LEU A 253 10.10 1.84 -14.60
N PHE A 254 10.82 1.06 -15.37
CA PHE A 254 10.47 0.73 -16.76
C PHE A 254 10.30 -0.77 -16.99
N ALA A 255 9.33 -1.12 -17.81
CA ALA A 255 9.18 -2.45 -18.38
C ALA A 255 8.73 -2.34 -19.82
N LYS A 256 9.48 -2.94 -20.75
CA LYS A 256 9.30 -2.72 -22.19
C LYS A 256 9.36 -1.22 -22.51
N ASN A 257 8.32 -0.69 -23.16
CA ASN A 257 8.22 0.72 -23.55
C ASN A 257 7.32 1.51 -22.61
N TYR A 258 7.09 1.03 -21.38
CA TYR A 258 6.13 1.62 -20.44
C TYR A 258 6.80 2.03 -19.14
N ILE A 259 6.22 3.03 -18.52
CA ILE A 259 6.57 3.53 -17.19
C ILE A 259 5.70 2.82 -16.15
N LEU A 260 6.30 2.28 -15.10
CA LEU A 260 5.59 1.58 -14.04
C LEU A 260 5.41 2.46 -12.80
N ALA A 261 4.23 2.38 -12.16
CA ALA A 261 3.95 3.09 -10.93
C ALA A 261 3.25 2.18 -9.89
N GLY A 262 3.36 2.56 -8.63
CA GLY A 262 2.77 1.84 -7.51
C GLY A 262 3.41 0.48 -7.26
N THR A 263 2.62 -0.46 -6.79
CA THR A 263 3.08 -1.82 -6.46
C THR A 263 3.72 -2.53 -7.66
N LEU A 264 3.25 -2.25 -8.87
CA LEU A 264 3.82 -2.82 -10.09
C LEU A 264 5.30 -2.41 -10.29
N SER A 265 5.69 -1.22 -9.85
CA SER A 265 7.09 -0.77 -9.88
C SER A 265 7.93 -1.32 -8.72
N GLY A 266 7.31 -2.00 -7.75
CA GLY A 266 7.98 -2.52 -6.56
C GLY A 266 8.11 -1.52 -5.42
N THR A 267 7.34 -0.43 -5.44
CA THR A 267 7.34 0.63 -4.42
C THR A 267 6.31 0.38 -3.31
N MET A 268 6.24 -0.83 -2.80
CA MET A 268 5.47 -1.19 -1.63
C MET A 268 6.40 -1.78 -0.58
N ASP A 269 6.20 -1.43 0.70
CA ASP A 269 6.99 -2.04 1.76
C ASP A 269 6.75 -3.56 1.79
N PRO A 270 7.76 -4.36 1.55
CA PRO A 270 7.57 -5.80 1.43
C PRO A 270 7.50 -6.53 2.77
N PHE A 271 7.75 -5.85 3.89
CA PHE A 271 7.69 -6.43 5.22
C PHE A 271 6.35 -6.18 5.90
N LEU A 272 5.91 -4.91 5.92
CA LEU A 272 4.66 -4.49 6.55
C LEU A 272 3.52 -4.27 5.55
N LEU A 273 3.79 -4.43 4.25
CA LEU A 273 2.83 -4.26 3.15
C LEU A 273 2.21 -2.86 3.03
N PHE A 274 2.89 -1.83 3.56
CA PHE A 274 2.47 -0.44 3.41
C PHE A 274 2.59 0.01 1.95
N GLY A 275 1.47 0.32 1.32
CA GLY A 275 1.41 0.66 -0.09
C GLY A 275 1.19 2.14 -0.40
N VAL A 276 0.56 2.90 0.50
CA VAL A 276 0.13 4.28 0.24
C VAL A 276 1.33 5.19 -0.06
N HIS A 277 2.33 5.24 0.82
CA HIS A 277 3.52 6.05 0.62
C HIS A 277 4.19 5.75 -0.73
N GLY A 278 4.42 4.47 -1.01
CA GLY A 278 5.05 4.05 -2.27
C GLY A 278 4.23 4.39 -3.50
N ALA A 279 2.90 4.32 -3.41
CA ALA A 279 2.01 4.71 -4.51
C ALA A 279 2.12 6.21 -4.82
N LEU A 280 2.09 7.06 -3.79
CA LEU A 280 2.19 8.52 -3.96
C LEU A 280 3.55 8.91 -4.57
N VAL A 281 4.64 8.41 -4.00
CA VAL A 281 6.00 8.71 -4.45
C VAL A 281 6.25 8.20 -5.88
N SER A 282 5.89 6.96 -6.16
CA SER A 282 6.10 6.40 -7.51
C SER A 282 5.22 7.04 -8.57
N GLY A 283 4.03 7.52 -8.21
CA GLY A 283 3.20 8.31 -9.11
C GLY A 283 3.90 9.60 -9.55
N LYS A 284 4.52 10.31 -8.61
CA LYS A 284 5.33 11.50 -8.93
C LYS A 284 6.52 11.17 -9.83
N ILE A 285 7.25 10.10 -9.51
CA ILE A 285 8.41 9.68 -10.32
C ILE A 285 7.97 9.24 -11.73
N ALA A 286 6.83 8.55 -11.83
CA ALA A 286 6.28 8.15 -13.13
C ALA A 286 5.90 9.36 -14.00
N ALA A 287 5.35 10.41 -13.40
CA ALA A 287 5.11 11.67 -14.12
C ALA A 287 6.42 12.30 -14.62
N MET A 288 7.44 12.38 -13.77
CA MET A 288 8.78 12.88 -14.18
C MET A 288 9.35 12.07 -15.34
N ALA A 289 9.12 10.75 -15.37
CA ALA A 289 9.65 9.88 -16.41
C ALA A 289 9.08 10.17 -17.81
N VAL A 290 7.91 10.76 -17.92
CA VAL A 290 7.33 11.17 -19.21
C VAL A 290 8.14 12.29 -19.87
N SER A 291 8.73 13.17 -19.08
CA SER A 291 9.51 14.31 -19.58
C SER A 291 11.03 14.04 -19.58
N ASP A 292 11.54 13.30 -18.59
CA ASP A 292 12.96 13.00 -18.41
C ASP A 292 13.18 11.61 -17.79
N HIS A 293 13.40 10.63 -18.66
CA HIS A 293 13.67 9.24 -18.25
C HIS A 293 14.88 9.11 -17.33
N GLN A 294 15.94 9.88 -17.60
CA GLN A 294 17.20 9.75 -16.86
C GLN A 294 17.06 10.32 -15.43
N ALA A 295 16.52 11.53 -15.29
CA ALA A 295 16.30 12.13 -13.98
C ALA A 295 15.32 11.31 -13.15
N ALA A 296 14.26 10.79 -13.76
CA ALA A 296 13.29 9.92 -13.10
C ALA A 296 13.92 8.59 -12.64
N LEU A 297 14.81 7.99 -13.44
CA LEU A 297 15.51 6.77 -13.06
C LEU A 297 16.49 6.98 -11.90
N GLU A 298 17.18 8.10 -11.87
CA GLU A 298 18.06 8.49 -10.77
C GLU A 298 17.26 8.67 -9.47
N GLU A 299 16.15 9.39 -9.55
CA GLU A 299 15.24 9.59 -8.42
C GLU A 299 14.61 8.28 -7.95
N PHE A 300 14.14 7.45 -8.88
CA PHE A 300 13.63 6.12 -8.59
C PHE A 300 14.65 5.26 -7.85
N ASN A 301 15.90 5.25 -8.29
CA ASN A 301 16.95 4.50 -7.63
C ASN A 301 17.29 5.05 -6.24
N ARG A 302 17.23 6.37 -6.06
CA ARG A 302 17.42 7.03 -4.77
C ARG A 302 16.36 6.56 -3.75
N VAL A 303 15.08 6.61 -4.13
CA VAL A 303 13.97 6.22 -3.27
C VAL A 303 13.95 4.70 -3.06
N ASN A 304 14.14 3.92 -4.12
CA ASN A 304 14.06 2.45 -4.06
C ASN A 304 15.15 1.78 -3.23
N LYS A 305 16.19 2.49 -2.87
CA LYS A 305 17.20 1.95 -1.95
C LYS A 305 16.56 1.38 -0.67
N TYR A 306 15.54 2.03 -0.16
CA TYR A 306 14.83 1.62 1.06
C TYR A 306 13.89 0.45 0.83
N TYR A 307 13.16 0.44 -0.29
CA TYR A 307 12.33 -0.70 -0.66
C TYR A 307 13.18 -1.96 -0.86
N ARG A 308 14.34 -1.84 -1.53
CA ARG A 308 15.28 -2.95 -1.70
C ARG A 308 15.80 -3.48 -0.37
N GLN A 309 16.07 -2.62 0.60
CA GLN A 309 16.43 -3.03 1.96
C GLN A 309 15.28 -3.76 2.65
N GLY A 310 14.05 -3.27 2.51
CA GLY A 310 12.85 -3.93 3.01
C GLY A 310 12.66 -5.33 2.42
N TYR A 311 12.90 -5.51 1.12
CA TYR A 311 12.87 -6.83 0.46
C TYR A 311 13.92 -7.79 1.03
N LEU A 312 15.14 -7.33 1.24
CA LEU A 312 16.18 -8.14 1.86
C LEU A 312 15.81 -8.53 3.29
N PHE A 313 15.25 -7.60 4.05
CA PHE A 313 14.83 -7.85 5.42
C PHE A 313 13.65 -8.84 5.47
N ALA A 314 12.64 -8.68 4.63
CA ALA A 314 11.50 -9.60 4.52
C ALA A 314 11.97 -11.01 4.14
N TRP A 315 12.89 -11.13 3.19
CA TRP A 315 13.49 -12.41 2.80
C TRP A 315 14.25 -13.06 3.97
N ALA A 316 15.05 -12.31 4.71
CA ALA A 316 15.78 -12.83 5.87
C ALA A 316 14.80 -13.27 6.98
N TYR A 317 13.80 -12.43 7.27
CA TYR A 317 12.76 -12.73 8.25
C TYR A 317 12.03 -14.05 7.96
N GLN A 318 11.65 -14.31 6.71
CA GLN A 318 10.99 -15.54 6.29
C GLN A 318 11.83 -16.81 6.53
N LYS A 319 13.15 -16.67 6.57
CA LYS A 319 14.09 -17.79 6.77
C LYS A 319 14.54 -18.00 8.21
N MET A 320 14.26 -17.04 9.09
CA MET A 320 14.66 -17.14 10.49
C MET A 320 13.87 -18.22 11.23
N PRO A 321 14.49 -18.95 12.18
CA PRO A 321 13.77 -19.85 13.06
C PRO A 321 12.74 -19.12 13.92
N LEU A 322 11.60 -19.74 14.16
CA LEU A 322 10.50 -19.12 14.90
C LEU A 322 10.92 -18.62 16.28
N TRP A 323 11.66 -19.41 17.04
CA TRP A 323 12.14 -19.02 18.37
C TRP A 323 12.98 -17.74 18.34
N PHE A 324 13.80 -17.57 17.31
CA PHE A 324 14.62 -16.37 17.13
C PHE A 324 13.75 -15.15 16.80
N LEU A 325 12.78 -15.33 15.90
CA LEU A 325 11.81 -14.27 15.55
C LEU A 325 11.02 -13.82 16.78
N GLN A 326 10.54 -14.76 17.61
CA GLN A 326 9.85 -14.43 18.86
C GLN A 326 10.71 -13.53 19.76
N HIS A 327 11.96 -13.94 19.99
CA HIS A 327 12.85 -13.16 20.87
C HIS A 327 13.18 -11.78 20.31
N VAL A 328 13.51 -11.68 19.02
CA VAL A 328 13.84 -10.41 18.37
C VAL A 328 12.64 -9.48 18.36
N THR A 329 11.46 -9.99 18.06
CA THR A 329 10.22 -9.20 18.02
C THR A 329 9.85 -8.70 19.44
N TRP A 330 9.90 -9.58 20.43
CA TRP A 330 9.67 -9.16 21.84
C TRP A 330 10.68 -8.12 22.29
N PHE A 331 11.96 -8.31 21.99
CA PHE A 331 12.99 -7.34 22.35
C PHE A 331 12.74 -6.00 21.66
N GLY A 332 12.43 -6.00 20.37
CA GLY A 332 12.20 -4.79 19.59
C GLY A 332 11.02 -3.97 20.12
N ILE A 333 9.85 -4.61 20.31
CA ILE A 333 8.65 -3.90 20.75
C ILE A 333 8.73 -3.51 22.24
N ARG A 334 9.19 -4.41 23.11
CA ARG A 334 9.37 -4.09 24.52
C ARG A 334 10.28 -2.89 24.76
N ASN A 335 11.32 -2.74 23.94
CA ASN A 335 12.28 -1.68 24.08
C ASN A 335 12.02 -0.50 23.12
N TYR A 336 10.90 -0.54 22.39
CA TYR A 336 10.55 0.51 21.43
C TYR A 336 10.60 1.92 22.05
N PRO A 337 10.05 2.22 23.23
CA PRO A 337 10.13 3.55 23.82
C PRO A 337 11.55 4.04 24.05
N TRP A 338 12.47 3.11 24.38
CA TRP A 338 13.89 3.42 24.59
C TRP A 338 14.68 3.43 23.28
N LEU A 339 14.36 2.51 22.35
CA LEU A 339 15.04 2.41 21.06
C LEU A 339 14.58 3.48 20.07
N ALA A 340 13.31 3.87 20.12
CA ALA A 340 12.76 4.83 19.17
C ALA A 340 13.52 6.16 19.13
N PRO A 341 13.92 6.81 20.25
CA PRO A 341 14.74 8.00 20.20
C PRO A 341 16.15 7.79 19.62
N LEU A 342 16.77 6.63 19.87
CA LEU A 342 18.09 6.26 19.31
C LEU A 342 17.97 5.86 17.84
N MET A 343 16.84 5.30 17.48
CA MET A 343 16.54 4.84 16.13
C MET A 343 15.99 5.97 15.24
N LYS A 344 15.59 7.12 15.84
CA LYS A 344 14.98 8.28 15.15
C LYS A 344 15.58 8.62 13.80
N GLU A 345 16.87 8.45 13.66
CA GLU A 345 17.55 8.80 12.42
C GLU A 345 17.94 7.60 11.54
N ARG A 346 18.12 6.42 12.09
CA ARG A 346 18.73 5.28 11.38
C ARG A 346 17.73 4.22 10.96
N VAL A 347 16.86 3.76 11.84
CA VAL A 347 15.95 2.65 11.52
C VAL A 347 14.66 3.15 10.88
N PHE A 348 14.11 4.27 11.35
CA PHE A 348 12.95 4.86 10.70
C PHE A 348 13.26 5.44 9.33
N LYS A 349 14.50 5.87 9.08
CA LYS A 349 14.99 6.17 7.73
C LYS A 349 15.06 4.93 6.81
N MET A 350 14.93 3.73 7.37
CA MET A 350 14.84 2.48 6.59
C MET A 350 13.39 2.11 6.25
N LEU A 351 12.41 2.64 6.97
CA LEU A 351 11.02 2.46 6.61
C LEU A 351 10.67 3.37 5.42
N PRO A 352 9.98 2.87 4.40
CA PRO A 352 9.69 3.64 3.18
C PRO A 352 8.99 4.98 3.44
N GLY A 353 8.07 5.05 4.41
CA GLY A 353 7.35 6.27 4.79
C GLY A 353 8.22 7.38 5.38
N PHE A 354 9.43 7.04 5.81
CA PHE A 354 10.44 7.98 6.32
C PHE A 354 11.65 8.08 5.39
N ALA A 355 11.57 7.43 4.22
CA ALA A 355 12.59 7.56 3.21
C ALA A 355 12.79 9.03 2.83
N ARG A 356 13.98 9.33 2.41
CA ARG A 356 14.42 10.68 2.05
C ARG A 356 13.73 11.21 0.80
N ILE A 357 12.47 11.51 0.93
CA ILE A 357 11.74 12.33 -0.04
C ILE A 357 11.90 13.78 0.36
#